data_a150a841573f875213fd83a259d4d29a
#
_entry.id   a150a841573f875213fd83a259d4d29a
#
_cell.length_a   1.000
_cell.length_b   1.000
_cell.length_c   1.000
_cell.angle_alpha   90.00
_cell.angle_beta   90.00
_cell.angle_gamma   90.00
#
_symmetry.space_group_name_H-M   'P 1'
#
loop_
_entity.id
_entity.type
_entity.pdbx_description
1 polymer ?
#
loop_
_entity_poly.entity_id
_entity_poly.type
_entity_poly.pdbx_seq_one_letter_code
_entity_poly.pdbx_strand_id
1 'polypeptide(L)'
;MARELIRIEDVHRAFGPVKVLDSVNLRIDEGDRIGVVGHNGAGKTTLLRTISNQDQDVGDIVFSPGLRLAFLTQIRDIDEDATLEEEINRKGRQFQELEEEIVGLEAKMAEPSFYEGDWQPDIDRYQELQSMMARSGGTNVASHAQEILRALDLAHHPLDMSLADLSGGERAKVALARQLVGLSEIDVFFLDEPTNHLDLATLDWLEEFLISFEGALLIVSHDRYFLDRVCNAIVEVQDTRAKGYQGNYTSFLQQKELFLQTLADRIKKTEAEVKRLTGALQSMKRANKYDKSISQKRFLLARAQGELRWLKSLKPRQRRGLNFRLESTEKSSLEVLDFHNATLTFEGLNRPIIKGLEVAVSRGQKIGIVGPNGAGKTTLLRLIQGELKLDSGTINVRPGVQIGYFHQDHRSLNFDLTPVEQVRALKPRMDYGDIRALLGRFQFTSEMVETKLEKLSGGERARIAMLKLLLEDNNLLLLDEPTNHLDTDANEALEEALIEYDGSIITVSHDRFFLDRICDTVWELPADGSLWIWPGNYSDYIRRKRASESQ
;
A
#
# COMPACT_ATOMS: atom_id res chain seq x y z
N MET A 1 -32.00 -3.37 8.37
CA MET A 1 -30.92 -4.22 7.84
C MET A 1 -30.35 -3.47 6.66
N ALA A 2 -29.05 -3.34 6.53
CA ALA A 2 -28.43 -2.71 5.36
C ALA A 2 -28.80 -3.50 4.09
N ARG A 3 -28.96 -2.81 2.97
CA ARG A 3 -29.28 -3.42 1.67
C ARG A 3 -28.04 -4.17 1.17
N GLU A 4 -28.21 -5.44 0.80
CA GLU A 4 -27.14 -6.21 0.15
C GLU A 4 -26.91 -5.67 -1.26
N LEU A 5 -25.69 -5.26 -1.56
CA LEU A 5 -25.30 -4.71 -2.87
C LEU A 5 -24.65 -5.78 -3.76
N ILE A 6 -23.68 -6.53 -3.20
CA ILE A 6 -22.95 -7.57 -3.93
C ILE A 6 -22.80 -8.81 -3.06
N ARG A 7 -23.09 -9.99 -3.64
CA ARG A 7 -22.84 -11.28 -3.04
C ARG A 7 -21.85 -12.07 -3.89
N ILE A 8 -20.85 -12.64 -3.25
CA ILE A 8 -19.76 -13.38 -3.86
C ILE A 8 -19.74 -14.76 -3.20
N GLU A 9 -19.97 -15.83 -3.97
CA GLU A 9 -20.06 -17.19 -3.48
C GLU A 9 -19.13 -18.12 -4.25
N ASP A 10 -18.22 -18.76 -3.52
CA ASP A 10 -17.26 -19.76 -4.02
C ASP A 10 -16.50 -19.33 -5.28
N VAL A 11 -16.05 -18.07 -5.31
CA VAL A 11 -15.40 -17.50 -6.49
C VAL A 11 -13.95 -17.96 -6.60
N HIS A 12 -13.60 -18.42 -7.81
CA HIS A 12 -12.27 -18.84 -8.20
C HIS A 12 -11.78 -18.01 -9.38
N ARG A 13 -10.47 -17.69 -9.38
CA ARG A 13 -9.80 -17.03 -10.49
C ARG A 13 -8.37 -17.54 -10.67
N ALA A 14 -8.02 -17.91 -11.91
CA ALA A 14 -6.69 -18.37 -12.26
C ALA A 14 -6.17 -17.68 -13.53
N PHE A 15 -4.86 -17.54 -13.66
CA PHE A 15 -4.19 -17.10 -14.87
C PHE A 15 -3.27 -18.22 -15.36
N GLY A 16 -3.72 -18.95 -16.37
CA GLY A 16 -3.04 -20.16 -16.81
C GLY A 16 -2.97 -21.20 -15.66
N PRO A 17 -1.79 -21.71 -15.31
CA PRO A 17 -1.64 -22.70 -14.23
C PRO A 17 -1.66 -22.10 -12.82
N VAL A 18 -1.65 -20.76 -12.69
CA VAL A 18 -1.52 -20.07 -11.40
C VAL A 18 -2.90 -19.70 -10.87
N LYS A 19 -3.32 -20.34 -9.78
CA LYS A 19 -4.53 -19.94 -9.04
C LYS A 19 -4.22 -18.68 -8.24
N VAL A 20 -5.05 -17.65 -8.39
CA VAL A 20 -4.94 -16.37 -7.67
C VAL A 20 -6.01 -16.23 -6.60
N LEU A 21 -7.24 -16.67 -6.90
CA LEU A 21 -8.34 -16.73 -5.93
C LEU A 21 -8.89 -18.16 -5.90
N ASP A 22 -9.18 -18.69 -4.70
CA ASP A 22 -9.66 -20.05 -4.49
C ASP A 22 -10.73 -20.06 -3.38
N SER A 23 -12.00 -20.25 -3.79
CA SER A 23 -13.16 -20.30 -2.91
C SER A 23 -13.37 -19.03 -2.08
N VAL A 24 -13.41 -17.88 -2.74
CA VAL A 24 -13.66 -16.59 -2.10
C VAL A 24 -15.16 -16.41 -1.86
N ASN A 25 -15.50 -16.12 -0.62
CA ASN A 25 -16.85 -15.78 -0.19
C ASN A 25 -16.83 -14.42 0.49
N LEU A 26 -17.61 -13.46 -0.02
CA LEU A 26 -17.68 -12.11 0.50
C LEU A 26 -19.08 -11.53 0.25
N ARG A 27 -19.55 -10.72 1.18
CA ARG A 27 -20.79 -9.97 1.05
C ARG A 27 -20.46 -8.49 1.26
N ILE A 28 -21.08 -7.63 0.44
CA ILE A 28 -20.92 -6.18 0.50
C ILE A 28 -22.30 -5.59 0.66
N ASP A 29 -22.51 -4.93 1.78
CA ASP A 29 -23.76 -4.24 2.12
C ASP A 29 -23.58 -2.71 1.95
N GLU A 30 -24.69 -2.01 1.85
CA GLU A 30 -24.71 -0.54 1.78
C GLU A 30 -24.06 0.08 3.02
N GLY A 31 -23.14 1.03 2.82
CA GLY A 31 -22.37 1.67 3.89
C GLY A 31 -21.15 0.86 4.38
N ASP A 32 -20.88 -0.32 3.80
CA ASP A 32 -19.66 -1.06 4.08
C ASP A 32 -18.44 -0.31 3.55
N ARG A 33 -17.41 -0.20 4.39
CA ARG A 33 -16.10 0.35 4.04
C ARG A 33 -15.05 -0.72 4.29
N ILE A 34 -14.77 -1.51 3.24
CA ILE A 34 -13.96 -2.71 3.33
C ILE A 34 -12.55 -2.42 2.85
N GLY A 35 -11.57 -2.54 3.75
CA GLY A 35 -10.15 -2.51 3.40
C GLY A 35 -9.67 -3.89 2.99
N VAL A 36 -9.05 -4.01 1.81
CA VAL A 36 -8.48 -5.27 1.30
C VAL A 36 -6.98 -5.27 1.50
N VAL A 37 -6.49 -6.15 2.35
CA VAL A 37 -5.07 -6.23 2.74
C VAL A 37 -4.46 -7.58 2.36
N GLY A 38 -3.13 -7.63 2.27
CA GLY A 38 -2.37 -8.84 1.95
C GLY A 38 -1.04 -8.49 1.30
N HIS A 39 -0.13 -9.47 1.18
CA HIS A 39 1.19 -9.26 0.56
C HIS A 39 1.09 -8.89 -0.93
N ASN A 40 2.18 -8.37 -1.51
CA ASN A 40 2.22 -8.10 -2.94
C ASN A 40 2.10 -9.40 -3.74
N GLY A 41 1.24 -9.38 -4.78
CA GLY A 41 0.92 -10.58 -5.55
C GLY A 41 -0.08 -11.54 -4.89
N ALA A 42 -0.67 -11.20 -3.73
CA ALA A 42 -1.70 -12.03 -3.08
C ALA A 42 -3.03 -12.10 -3.86
N GLY A 43 -3.23 -11.23 -4.85
CA GLY A 43 -4.47 -11.17 -5.64
C GLY A 43 -5.45 -10.07 -5.22
N LYS A 44 -5.01 -9.04 -4.46
CA LYS A 44 -5.87 -7.91 -4.02
C LYS A 44 -6.55 -7.20 -5.19
N THR A 45 -5.74 -6.67 -6.13
CA THR A 45 -6.24 -6.01 -7.35
C THR A 45 -7.07 -6.97 -8.21
N THR A 46 -6.66 -8.25 -8.28
CA THR A 46 -7.42 -9.29 -8.99
C THR A 46 -8.80 -9.47 -8.36
N LEU A 47 -8.90 -9.51 -7.03
CA LEU A 47 -10.17 -9.61 -6.33
C LEU A 47 -11.10 -8.43 -6.70
N LEU A 48 -10.61 -7.19 -6.61
CA LEU A 48 -11.40 -6.01 -6.97
C LEU A 48 -11.87 -6.08 -8.43
N ARG A 49 -10.96 -6.40 -9.37
CA ARG A 49 -11.29 -6.51 -10.80
C ARG A 49 -12.27 -7.65 -11.09
N THR A 50 -12.06 -8.82 -10.49
CA THR A 50 -12.97 -9.96 -10.67
C THR A 50 -14.38 -9.64 -10.17
N ILE A 51 -14.50 -8.93 -9.04
CA ILE A 51 -15.81 -8.49 -8.56
C ILE A 51 -16.42 -7.47 -9.52
N SER A 52 -15.69 -6.42 -9.90
CA SER A 52 -16.23 -5.33 -10.73
C SER A 52 -16.62 -5.77 -12.14
N ASN A 53 -15.86 -6.70 -12.74
CA ASN A 53 -16.06 -7.16 -14.12
C ASN A 53 -16.89 -8.43 -14.22
N GLN A 54 -17.14 -9.12 -13.11
CA GLN A 54 -17.79 -10.46 -13.08
C GLN A 54 -17.07 -11.46 -13.98
N ASP A 55 -15.72 -11.45 -13.97
CA ASP A 55 -14.87 -12.28 -14.84
C ASP A 55 -14.25 -13.50 -14.13
N GLN A 56 -14.97 -14.06 -13.12
CA GLN A 56 -14.57 -15.26 -12.39
C GLN A 56 -14.58 -16.50 -13.29
N ASP A 57 -13.70 -17.47 -12.97
CA ASP A 57 -13.67 -18.77 -13.69
C ASP A 57 -14.74 -19.74 -13.17
N VAL A 58 -15.01 -19.70 -11.86
CA VAL A 58 -16.00 -20.55 -11.17
C VAL A 58 -16.61 -19.74 -10.02
N GLY A 59 -17.84 -20.08 -9.63
CA GLY A 59 -18.57 -19.42 -8.55
C GLY A 59 -19.50 -18.32 -9.08
N ASP A 60 -20.21 -17.67 -8.16
CA ASP A 60 -21.23 -16.69 -8.50
C ASP A 60 -20.92 -15.32 -7.91
N ILE A 61 -21.06 -14.26 -8.73
CA ILE A 61 -21.05 -12.87 -8.30
C ILE A 61 -22.40 -12.27 -8.68
N VAL A 62 -23.22 -11.96 -7.67
CA VAL A 62 -24.57 -11.44 -7.85
C VAL A 62 -24.63 -9.99 -7.44
N PHE A 63 -25.02 -9.11 -8.35
CA PHE A 63 -25.27 -7.69 -8.11
C PHE A 63 -26.74 -7.42 -7.86
N SER A 64 -27.03 -6.49 -6.95
CA SER A 64 -28.37 -5.95 -6.83
C SER A 64 -28.83 -5.28 -8.13
N PRO A 65 -30.10 -5.39 -8.52
CA PRO A 65 -30.61 -4.74 -9.72
C PRO A 65 -30.37 -3.23 -9.73
N GLY A 66 -29.86 -2.71 -10.84
CA GLY A 66 -29.59 -1.28 -11.02
C GLY A 66 -28.37 -0.76 -10.27
N LEU A 67 -27.48 -1.63 -9.79
CA LEU A 67 -26.26 -1.27 -9.05
C LEU A 67 -25.29 -0.49 -9.95
N ARG A 68 -24.86 0.70 -9.49
CA ARG A 68 -23.89 1.56 -10.18
C ARG A 68 -22.52 1.43 -9.51
N LEU A 69 -21.52 1.10 -10.31
CA LEU A 69 -20.16 0.84 -9.87
C LEU A 69 -19.21 1.91 -10.41
N ALA A 70 -18.23 2.30 -9.60
CA ALA A 70 -17.06 3.03 -10.07
C ALA A 70 -15.79 2.29 -9.65
N PHE A 71 -14.75 2.38 -10.48
CA PHE A 71 -13.45 1.78 -10.24
C PHE A 71 -12.35 2.82 -10.42
N LEU A 72 -11.57 3.08 -9.36
CA LEU A 72 -10.34 3.86 -9.43
C LEU A 72 -9.18 2.90 -9.71
N THR A 73 -8.68 2.91 -10.95
CA THR A 73 -7.43 2.22 -11.29
C THR A 73 -6.22 3.04 -10.88
N GLN A 74 -5.06 2.38 -10.75
CA GLN A 74 -3.78 3.08 -10.57
C GLN A 74 -3.63 4.23 -11.58
N ILE A 75 -3.16 5.37 -11.10
CA ILE A 75 -3.06 6.67 -11.79
C ILE A 75 -1.99 6.61 -12.91
N ARG A 76 -2.20 5.79 -13.95
CA ARG A 76 -1.21 5.62 -15.03
C ARG A 76 -1.64 6.22 -16.38
N ASP A 77 -2.90 6.60 -16.55
CA ASP A 77 -3.45 6.97 -17.85
C ASP A 77 -3.93 8.44 -17.86
N ILE A 78 -3.01 9.37 -17.61
CA ILE A 78 -3.23 10.80 -17.89
C ILE A 78 -2.65 11.08 -19.27
N ASP A 79 -3.43 11.72 -20.11
CA ASP A 79 -2.99 12.26 -21.36
C ASP A 79 -2.24 13.57 -21.07
N GLU A 80 -0.91 13.53 -21.13
CA GLU A 80 -0.07 14.70 -20.81
C GLU A 80 -0.29 15.86 -21.78
N ASP A 81 -0.80 15.59 -22.99
CA ASP A 81 -1.09 16.61 -24.00
C ASP A 81 -2.47 17.27 -23.80
N ALA A 82 -3.32 16.71 -22.93
CA ALA A 82 -4.63 17.27 -22.62
C ALA A 82 -4.55 18.48 -21.66
N THR A 83 -5.58 19.33 -21.70
CA THR A 83 -5.74 20.39 -20.70
C THR A 83 -6.39 19.88 -19.42
N LEU A 84 -6.25 20.65 -18.33
CA LEU A 84 -6.90 20.35 -17.04
C LEU A 84 -8.42 20.21 -17.21
N GLU A 85 -9.05 21.09 -17.97
CA GLU A 85 -10.49 21.04 -18.27
C GLU A 85 -10.87 19.78 -19.05
N GLU A 86 -10.07 19.44 -20.05
CA GLU A 86 -10.30 18.27 -20.90
C GLU A 86 -10.23 16.98 -20.12
N GLU A 87 -9.28 16.84 -19.22
CA GLU A 87 -9.10 15.63 -18.46
C GLU A 87 -10.17 15.46 -17.38
N ILE A 88 -10.56 16.53 -16.68
CA ILE A 88 -11.62 16.49 -15.67
C ILE A 88 -12.98 16.21 -16.29
N ASN A 89 -13.27 16.85 -17.43
CA ASN A 89 -14.54 16.68 -18.14
C ASN A 89 -14.53 15.45 -19.07
N ARG A 90 -13.47 14.68 -19.14
CA ARG A 90 -13.34 13.50 -20.03
C ARG A 90 -14.45 12.48 -19.81
N LYS A 91 -14.79 12.19 -18.57
CA LYS A 91 -15.95 11.31 -18.26
C LYS A 91 -17.27 11.94 -18.66
N GLY A 92 -17.44 13.23 -18.45
CA GLY A 92 -18.64 13.95 -18.87
C GLY A 92 -18.83 13.95 -20.39
N ARG A 93 -17.74 14.14 -21.15
CA ARG A 93 -17.78 14.05 -22.63
C ARG A 93 -18.07 12.63 -23.12
N GLN A 94 -17.41 11.63 -22.56
CA GLN A 94 -17.70 10.22 -22.89
C GLN A 94 -19.16 9.87 -22.59
N PHE A 95 -19.71 10.42 -21.50
CA PHE A 95 -21.12 10.23 -21.17
C PHE A 95 -22.04 10.89 -22.18
N GLN A 96 -21.75 12.12 -22.59
CA GLN A 96 -22.50 12.82 -23.64
C GLN A 96 -22.44 12.11 -25.00
N GLU A 97 -21.27 11.61 -25.40
CA GLU A 97 -21.10 10.82 -26.61
C GLU A 97 -21.92 9.52 -26.58
N LEU A 98 -21.93 8.82 -25.44
CA LEU A 98 -22.78 7.63 -25.25
C LEU A 98 -24.27 7.97 -25.28
N GLU A 99 -24.68 9.08 -24.67
CA GLU A 99 -26.07 9.56 -24.67
C GLU A 99 -26.52 9.93 -26.09
N GLU A 100 -25.68 10.64 -26.85
CA GLU A 100 -25.95 10.98 -28.25
C GLU A 100 -26.05 9.73 -29.14
N GLU A 101 -25.18 8.72 -28.93
CA GLU A 101 -25.23 7.45 -29.67
C GLU A 101 -26.51 6.67 -29.32
N ILE A 102 -26.90 6.63 -28.04
CA ILE A 102 -28.16 6.00 -27.58
C ILE A 102 -29.37 6.70 -28.24
N VAL A 103 -29.45 8.03 -28.16
CA VAL A 103 -30.53 8.82 -28.77
C VAL A 103 -30.57 8.61 -30.30
N GLY A 104 -29.41 8.53 -30.94
CA GLY A 104 -29.31 8.21 -32.37
C GLY A 104 -29.86 6.83 -32.71
N LEU A 105 -29.56 5.81 -31.91
CA LEU A 105 -30.10 4.45 -32.08
C LEU A 105 -31.60 4.41 -31.78
N GLU A 106 -32.08 5.09 -30.75
CA GLU A 106 -33.51 5.19 -30.43
C GLU A 106 -34.30 5.85 -31.57
N ALA A 107 -33.76 6.92 -32.14
CA ALA A 107 -34.36 7.56 -33.30
C ALA A 107 -34.43 6.62 -34.52
N LYS A 108 -33.36 5.88 -34.78
CA LYS A 108 -33.28 4.86 -35.85
C LYS A 108 -34.27 3.71 -35.61
N MET A 109 -34.38 3.24 -34.37
CA MET A 109 -35.34 2.17 -33.97
C MET A 109 -36.79 2.61 -34.02
N ALA A 110 -37.07 3.91 -33.95
CA ALA A 110 -38.40 4.47 -34.09
C ALA A 110 -38.92 4.53 -35.54
N GLU A 111 -38.02 4.36 -36.53
CA GLU A 111 -38.41 4.34 -37.94
C GLU A 111 -39.16 3.04 -38.31
N PRO A 112 -40.31 3.11 -39.00
CA PRO A 112 -41.05 1.89 -39.39
C PRO A 112 -40.25 0.91 -40.26
N SER A 113 -39.27 1.39 -41.01
CA SER A 113 -38.39 0.61 -41.90
C SER A 113 -37.28 -0.15 -41.13
N PHE A 114 -37.03 0.16 -39.86
CA PHE A 114 -35.94 -0.43 -39.07
C PHE A 114 -35.99 -1.95 -39.04
N TYR A 115 -37.16 -2.51 -38.83
CA TYR A 115 -37.37 -3.96 -38.69
C TYR A 115 -37.44 -4.71 -40.04
N GLU A 116 -37.36 -3.99 -41.18
CA GLU A 116 -37.30 -4.61 -42.50
C GLU A 116 -35.87 -5.00 -42.93
N GLY A 117 -34.82 -4.57 -42.15
CA GLY A 117 -33.39 -4.84 -42.37
C GLY A 117 -32.77 -5.76 -41.32
N ASP A 118 -31.44 -5.77 -41.28
CA ASP A 118 -30.65 -6.44 -40.24
C ASP A 118 -30.55 -5.52 -39.02
N TRP A 119 -31.52 -5.62 -38.14
CA TRP A 119 -31.67 -4.78 -36.95
C TRP A 119 -30.95 -5.31 -35.68
N GLN A 120 -30.55 -6.59 -35.68
CA GLN A 120 -29.96 -7.23 -34.50
C GLN A 120 -28.67 -6.54 -34.01
N PRO A 121 -27.71 -6.15 -34.88
CA PRO A 121 -26.51 -5.46 -34.45
C PRO A 121 -26.77 -4.11 -33.74
N ASP A 122 -27.79 -3.37 -34.18
CA ASP A 122 -28.17 -2.09 -33.57
C ASP A 122 -28.82 -2.28 -32.19
N ILE A 123 -29.62 -3.35 -31.99
CA ILE A 123 -30.17 -3.69 -30.67
C ILE A 123 -29.09 -4.18 -29.73
N ASP A 124 -28.19 -5.02 -30.18
CA ASP A 124 -27.07 -5.50 -29.38
C ASP A 124 -26.20 -4.33 -28.94
N ARG A 125 -25.91 -3.38 -29.86
CA ARG A 125 -25.15 -2.15 -29.55
C ARG A 125 -25.91 -1.24 -28.58
N TYR A 126 -27.21 -1.08 -28.74
CA TYR A 126 -28.04 -0.31 -27.82
C TYR A 126 -28.03 -0.89 -26.40
N GLN A 127 -28.13 -2.21 -26.26
CA GLN A 127 -28.05 -2.89 -24.96
C GLN A 127 -26.65 -2.75 -24.32
N GLU A 128 -25.60 -2.84 -25.13
CA GLU A 128 -24.23 -2.62 -24.69
C GLU A 128 -24.06 -1.18 -24.16
N LEU A 129 -24.51 -0.17 -24.94
CA LEU A 129 -24.45 1.25 -24.56
C LEU A 129 -25.28 1.54 -23.31
N GLN A 130 -26.49 1.00 -23.20
CA GLN A 130 -27.30 1.13 -21.98
C GLN A 130 -26.59 0.51 -20.77
N SER A 131 -25.94 -0.64 -20.95
CA SER A 131 -25.16 -1.27 -19.87
C SER A 131 -23.94 -0.44 -19.47
N MET A 132 -23.27 0.20 -20.44
CA MET A 132 -22.17 1.13 -20.21
C MET A 132 -22.66 2.39 -19.49
N MET A 133 -23.78 2.96 -19.92
CA MET A 133 -24.39 4.17 -19.33
C MET A 133 -24.82 3.90 -17.88
N ALA A 134 -25.43 2.76 -17.61
CA ALA A 134 -25.82 2.36 -16.26
C ALA A 134 -24.61 2.18 -15.30
N ARG A 135 -23.43 1.85 -15.85
CA ARG A 135 -22.18 1.70 -15.10
C ARG A 135 -21.43 3.03 -14.89
N SER A 136 -21.74 4.07 -15.67
CA SER A 136 -20.91 5.28 -15.76
C SER A 136 -21.33 6.42 -14.81
N GLY A 137 -22.49 6.35 -14.11
CA GLY A 137 -22.99 7.37 -13.17
C GLY A 137 -23.33 8.72 -13.85
N GLY A 138 -24.44 9.33 -13.45
CA GLY A 138 -25.16 10.39 -14.17
C GLY A 138 -24.54 11.79 -14.30
N THR A 139 -25.38 12.73 -14.71
CA THR A 139 -25.14 14.00 -15.42
C THR A 139 -24.68 15.22 -14.61
N ASN A 140 -24.33 15.15 -13.33
CA ASN A 140 -24.04 16.35 -12.52
C ASN A 140 -22.53 16.65 -12.36
N VAL A 141 -21.77 16.50 -13.46
CA VAL A 141 -20.31 16.49 -13.49
C VAL A 141 -19.68 17.87 -13.22
N ALA A 142 -20.27 18.96 -13.76
CA ALA A 142 -19.61 20.26 -13.79
C ALA A 142 -19.55 21.01 -12.44
N SER A 143 -20.59 20.89 -11.60
CA SER A 143 -20.62 21.56 -10.29
C SER A 143 -19.70 20.92 -9.27
N HIS A 144 -19.62 19.60 -9.25
CA HIS A 144 -18.74 18.85 -8.36
C HIS A 144 -17.26 18.96 -8.76
N ALA A 145 -16.96 19.12 -10.07
CA ALA A 145 -15.59 19.26 -10.55
C ALA A 145 -14.85 20.44 -9.91
N GLN A 146 -15.50 21.60 -9.80
CA GLN A 146 -14.90 22.79 -9.18
C GLN A 146 -14.67 22.64 -7.67
N GLU A 147 -15.57 21.97 -6.95
CA GLU A 147 -15.38 21.67 -5.53
C GLU A 147 -14.20 20.73 -5.30
N ILE A 148 -14.12 19.66 -6.09
CA ILE A 148 -13.03 18.70 -6.02
C ILE A 148 -11.68 19.36 -6.36
N LEU A 149 -11.64 20.20 -7.40
CA LEU A 149 -10.41 20.94 -7.76
C LEU A 149 -9.94 21.88 -6.64
N ARG A 150 -10.87 22.57 -5.96
CA ARG A 150 -10.53 23.41 -4.80
C ARG A 150 -9.99 22.57 -3.65
N ALA A 151 -10.62 21.46 -3.36
CA ALA A 151 -10.25 20.57 -2.27
C ALA A 151 -8.87 19.91 -2.49
N LEU A 152 -8.51 19.64 -3.75
CA LEU A 152 -7.21 19.10 -4.14
C LEU A 152 -6.13 20.17 -4.35
N ASP A 153 -6.45 21.44 -4.05
CA ASP A 153 -5.55 22.58 -4.26
C ASP A 153 -5.09 22.73 -5.73
N LEU A 154 -6.01 22.45 -6.67
CA LEU A 154 -5.79 22.59 -8.10
C LEU A 154 -6.53 23.81 -8.71
N ALA A 155 -7.39 24.46 -7.94
CA ALA A 155 -8.23 25.57 -8.44
C ALA A 155 -7.45 26.84 -8.77
N HIS A 156 -6.18 26.93 -8.39
CA HIS A 156 -5.30 28.05 -8.72
C HIS A 156 -4.69 27.94 -10.13
N HIS A 157 -4.76 26.75 -10.76
CA HIS A 157 -4.33 26.56 -12.13
C HIS A 157 -5.40 26.99 -13.13
N PRO A 158 -5.01 27.63 -14.24
CA PRO A 158 -5.93 27.87 -15.35
C PRO A 158 -6.47 26.56 -15.93
N LEU A 159 -7.76 26.50 -16.25
CA LEU A 159 -8.37 25.28 -16.77
C LEU A 159 -7.84 24.86 -18.17
N ASP A 160 -7.33 25.81 -18.93
CA ASP A 160 -6.68 25.61 -20.23
C ASP A 160 -5.21 25.21 -20.16
N MET A 161 -4.65 25.06 -18.93
CA MET A 161 -3.26 24.67 -18.71
C MET A 161 -3.05 23.21 -19.15
N SER A 162 -1.92 22.97 -19.84
CA SER A 162 -1.51 21.62 -20.25
C SER A 162 -1.10 20.79 -19.02
N LEU A 163 -1.48 19.53 -18.99
CA LEU A 163 -1.08 18.60 -17.91
C LEU A 163 0.43 18.29 -17.92
N ALA A 164 1.11 18.51 -19.06
CA ALA A 164 2.57 18.41 -19.13
C ALA A 164 3.29 19.41 -18.20
N ASP A 165 2.69 20.59 -17.97
CA ASP A 165 3.25 21.66 -17.14
C ASP A 165 3.07 21.42 -15.64
N LEU A 166 2.24 20.44 -15.25
CA LEU A 166 2.00 20.07 -13.86
C LEU A 166 3.11 19.15 -13.31
N SER A 167 3.37 19.27 -12.02
CA SER A 167 4.22 18.31 -11.31
C SER A 167 3.58 16.91 -11.29
N GLY A 168 4.39 15.86 -11.08
CA GLY A 168 3.88 14.49 -10.98
C GLY A 168 2.82 14.32 -9.88
N GLY A 169 2.98 15.04 -8.75
CA GLY A 169 2.00 15.04 -7.65
C GLY A 169 0.69 15.74 -8.04
N GLU A 170 0.74 16.87 -8.74
CA GLU A 170 -0.45 17.56 -9.24
C GLU A 170 -1.18 16.74 -10.30
N ARG A 171 -0.44 16.08 -11.20
CA ARG A 171 -1.04 15.12 -12.16
C ARG A 171 -1.78 13.98 -11.45
N ALA A 172 -1.21 13.46 -10.34
CA ALA A 172 -1.88 12.47 -9.52
C ALA A 172 -3.20 12.99 -8.92
N LYS A 173 -3.21 14.24 -8.44
CA LYS A 173 -4.42 14.91 -7.94
C LYS A 173 -5.47 15.12 -9.06
N VAL A 174 -5.05 15.47 -10.28
CA VAL A 174 -5.97 15.58 -11.43
C VAL A 174 -6.60 14.24 -11.79
N ALA A 175 -5.81 13.16 -11.81
CA ALA A 175 -6.33 11.81 -12.05
C ALA A 175 -7.34 11.39 -10.98
N LEU A 176 -7.06 11.72 -9.72
CA LEU A 176 -7.98 11.50 -8.61
C LEU A 176 -9.26 12.33 -8.81
N ALA A 177 -9.14 13.64 -9.09
CA ALA A 177 -10.28 14.52 -9.38
C ALA A 177 -11.18 13.94 -10.46
N ARG A 178 -10.62 13.56 -11.61
CA ARG A 178 -11.35 12.93 -12.71
C ARG A 178 -12.18 11.72 -12.28
N GLN A 179 -11.66 10.92 -11.35
CA GLN A 179 -12.36 9.72 -10.88
C GLN A 179 -13.46 10.05 -9.86
N LEU A 180 -13.24 11.07 -9.05
CA LEU A 180 -14.17 11.48 -8.00
C LEU A 180 -15.35 12.30 -8.55
N VAL A 181 -15.16 12.94 -9.71
CA VAL A 181 -16.24 13.64 -10.39
C VAL A 181 -17.32 12.64 -10.82
N GLY A 182 -18.57 12.86 -10.38
CA GLY A 182 -19.71 12.01 -10.70
C GLY A 182 -19.97 10.83 -9.74
N LEU A 183 -19.30 10.78 -8.58
CA LEU A 183 -19.53 9.71 -7.58
C LEU A 183 -20.84 9.84 -6.80
N SER A 184 -21.54 10.97 -6.85
CA SER A 184 -22.79 11.19 -6.08
C SER A 184 -23.91 10.18 -6.37
N GLU A 185 -23.83 9.46 -7.47
CA GLU A 185 -24.80 8.46 -7.88
C GLU A 185 -24.28 7.02 -7.84
N ILE A 186 -23.07 6.78 -7.32
CA ILE A 186 -22.42 5.47 -7.29
C ILE A 186 -22.80 4.73 -6.00
N ASP A 187 -23.22 3.48 -6.14
CA ASP A 187 -23.57 2.62 -5.01
C ASP A 187 -22.34 1.89 -4.42
N VAL A 188 -21.35 1.50 -5.27
CA VAL A 188 -20.11 0.84 -4.83
C VAL A 188 -18.92 1.44 -5.54
N PHE A 189 -17.92 1.85 -4.77
CA PHE A 189 -16.68 2.41 -5.27
C PHE A 189 -15.47 1.53 -4.93
N PHE A 190 -14.78 1.06 -5.96
CA PHE A 190 -13.55 0.27 -5.86
C PHE A 190 -12.34 1.19 -5.99
N LEU A 191 -11.42 1.12 -5.03
CA LEU A 191 -10.19 1.92 -5.00
C LEU A 191 -8.97 1.00 -4.91
N ASP A 192 -8.07 1.10 -5.88
CA ASP A 192 -6.83 0.33 -5.91
C ASP A 192 -5.64 1.26 -5.69
N GLU A 193 -5.06 1.23 -4.46
CA GLU A 193 -3.95 2.06 -3.98
C GLU A 193 -4.18 3.57 -4.17
N PRO A 194 -5.30 4.14 -3.66
CA PRO A 194 -5.63 5.55 -3.85
C PRO A 194 -4.69 6.52 -3.13
N THR A 195 -3.92 6.03 -2.17
CA THR A 195 -3.02 6.82 -1.32
C THR A 195 -1.65 7.07 -1.94
N ASN A 196 -1.30 6.35 -3.01
CA ASN A 196 0.01 6.46 -3.64
C ASN A 196 0.22 7.85 -4.26
N HIS A 197 1.40 8.43 -4.02
CA HIS A 197 1.84 9.74 -4.54
C HIS A 197 1.05 10.96 -4.03
N LEU A 198 0.15 10.79 -3.07
CA LEU A 198 -0.57 11.89 -2.44
C LEU A 198 0.23 12.44 -1.25
N ASP A 199 0.22 13.75 -1.08
CA ASP A 199 0.75 14.38 0.12
C ASP A 199 -0.25 14.28 1.30
N LEU A 200 0.22 14.55 2.51
CA LEU A 200 -0.56 14.37 3.72
C LEU A 200 -1.84 15.21 3.74
N ALA A 201 -1.82 16.42 3.18
CA ALA A 201 -3.01 17.27 3.12
C ALA A 201 -4.08 16.70 2.18
N THR A 202 -3.66 16.19 1.02
CA THR A 202 -4.55 15.52 0.07
C THR A 202 -5.11 14.21 0.65
N LEU A 203 -4.28 13.46 1.40
CA LEU A 203 -4.72 12.25 2.09
C LEU A 203 -5.78 12.56 3.17
N ASP A 204 -5.58 13.60 3.99
CA ASP A 204 -6.57 14.01 4.99
C ASP A 204 -7.92 14.36 4.35
N TRP A 205 -7.90 15.10 3.24
CA TRP A 205 -9.11 15.42 2.50
C TRP A 205 -9.78 14.17 1.89
N LEU A 206 -8.98 13.27 1.28
CA LEU A 206 -9.52 12.03 0.69
C LEU A 206 -10.19 11.16 1.76
N GLU A 207 -9.59 11.07 2.95
CA GLU A 207 -10.18 10.35 4.08
C GLU A 207 -11.54 10.92 4.46
N GLU A 208 -11.64 12.25 4.62
CA GLU A 208 -12.90 12.92 4.96
C GLU A 208 -13.95 12.73 3.87
N PHE A 209 -13.56 12.83 2.61
CA PHE A 209 -14.41 12.57 1.47
C PHE A 209 -14.97 11.14 1.48
N LEU A 210 -14.10 10.12 1.65
CA LEU A 210 -14.51 8.71 1.67
C LEU A 210 -15.34 8.35 2.92
N ILE A 211 -15.10 9.01 4.05
CA ILE A 211 -15.93 8.85 5.25
C ILE A 211 -17.33 9.41 5.03
N SER A 212 -17.47 10.49 4.25
CA SER A 212 -18.77 11.09 3.94
C SER A 212 -19.53 10.37 2.82
N PHE A 213 -18.88 9.47 2.09
CA PHE A 213 -19.51 8.71 1.01
C PHE A 213 -20.55 7.72 1.55
N GLU A 214 -21.79 7.81 1.03
CA GLU A 214 -22.91 7.00 1.52
C GLU A 214 -22.96 5.58 0.97
N GLY A 215 -22.34 5.32 -0.20
CA GLY A 215 -22.24 3.99 -0.80
C GLY A 215 -21.24 3.08 -0.11
N ALA A 216 -21.05 1.88 -0.66
CA ALA A 216 -20.05 0.95 -0.19
C ALA A 216 -18.68 1.22 -0.82
N LEU A 217 -17.61 0.98 -0.06
CA LEU A 217 -16.22 1.13 -0.47
C LEU A 217 -15.48 -0.20 -0.40
N LEU A 218 -14.74 -0.54 -1.45
CA LEU A 218 -13.72 -1.58 -1.41
C LEU A 218 -12.37 -0.96 -1.75
N ILE A 219 -11.46 -0.95 -0.77
CA ILE A 219 -10.21 -0.20 -0.83
C ILE A 219 -9.03 -1.15 -0.67
N VAL A 220 -8.17 -1.24 -1.69
CA VAL A 220 -6.82 -1.80 -1.54
C VAL A 220 -5.90 -0.66 -1.16
N SER A 221 -5.21 -0.76 -0.04
CA SER A 221 -4.17 0.20 0.34
C SER A 221 -3.12 -0.47 1.24
N HIS A 222 -1.91 0.03 1.15
CA HIS A 222 -0.81 -0.28 2.08
C HIS A 222 -0.70 0.74 3.22
N ASP A 223 -1.42 1.86 3.14
CA ASP A 223 -1.49 2.86 4.20
C ASP A 223 -2.41 2.38 5.33
N ARG A 224 -1.78 1.92 6.41
CA ARG A 224 -2.47 1.37 7.59
C ARG A 224 -3.29 2.41 8.33
N TYR A 225 -2.80 3.66 8.37
CA TYR A 225 -3.49 4.76 9.03
C TYR A 225 -4.77 5.14 8.28
N PHE A 226 -4.67 5.22 6.96
CA PHE A 226 -5.80 5.44 6.07
C PHE A 226 -6.87 4.35 6.23
N LEU A 227 -6.46 3.07 6.21
CA LEU A 227 -7.39 1.95 6.44
C LEU A 227 -8.02 1.98 7.83
N ASP A 228 -7.27 2.38 8.86
CA ASP A 228 -7.77 2.46 10.23
C ASP A 228 -8.83 3.54 10.40
N ARG A 229 -8.69 4.65 9.68
CA ARG A 229 -9.60 5.79 9.75
C ARG A 229 -10.85 5.64 8.88
N VAL A 230 -10.71 5.07 7.69
CA VAL A 230 -11.78 4.98 6.68
C VAL A 230 -12.59 3.69 6.81
N CYS A 231 -11.94 2.54 7.07
CA CYS A 231 -12.58 1.24 6.97
C CYS A 231 -13.30 0.80 8.25
N ASN A 232 -14.45 0.13 8.09
CA ASN A 232 -15.21 -0.51 9.17
C ASN A 232 -15.14 -2.05 9.12
N ALA A 233 -14.55 -2.61 8.07
CA ALA A 233 -14.24 -4.03 7.92
C ALA A 233 -12.93 -4.20 7.15
N ILE A 234 -12.21 -5.29 7.41
CA ILE A 234 -10.97 -5.65 6.70
C ILE A 234 -11.13 -7.05 6.10
N VAL A 235 -10.74 -7.21 4.84
CA VAL A 235 -10.63 -8.49 4.16
C VAL A 235 -9.15 -8.78 3.89
N GLU A 236 -8.63 -9.81 4.53
CA GLU A 236 -7.28 -10.29 4.30
C GLU A 236 -7.24 -11.31 3.16
N VAL A 237 -6.47 -11.02 2.10
CA VAL A 237 -6.21 -11.95 1.00
C VAL A 237 -4.87 -12.62 1.24
N GLN A 238 -4.92 -13.93 1.56
CA GLN A 238 -3.73 -14.72 1.85
C GLN A 238 -3.88 -16.14 1.32
N ASP A 239 -2.81 -16.70 0.74
CA ASP A 239 -2.79 -18.07 0.22
C ASP A 239 -4.01 -18.36 -0.68
N THR A 240 -4.33 -17.46 -1.60
CA THR A 240 -5.47 -17.50 -2.55
C THR A 240 -6.87 -17.37 -1.93
N ARG A 241 -6.98 -17.21 -0.62
CA ARG A 241 -8.25 -17.11 0.11
C ARG A 241 -8.47 -15.72 0.64
N ALA A 242 -9.73 -15.35 0.82
CA ALA A 242 -10.14 -14.11 1.47
C ALA A 242 -10.80 -14.40 2.82
N LYS A 243 -10.41 -13.66 3.87
CA LYS A 243 -10.99 -13.76 5.20
C LYS A 243 -11.39 -12.39 5.72
N GLY A 244 -12.67 -12.22 6.06
CA GLY A 244 -13.20 -10.98 6.62
C GLY A 244 -12.99 -10.87 8.13
N TYR A 245 -12.73 -9.64 8.58
CA TYR A 245 -12.62 -9.22 9.97
C TYR A 245 -13.45 -7.96 10.18
N GLN A 246 -14.20 -7.88 11.25
CA GLN A 246 -15.00 -6.71 11.59
C GLN A 246 -14.17 -5.67 12.33
N GLY A 247 -14.42 -4.40 12.05
CA GLY A 247 -13.69 -3.27 12.63
C GLY A 247 -12.61 -2.72 11.70
N ASN A 248 -11.89 -1.72 12.20
CA ASN A 248 -10.81 -1.05 11.49
C ASN A 248 -9.51 -1.88 11.46
N TYR A 249 -8.45 -1.32 10.89
CA TYR A 249 -7.17 -2.01 10.73
C TYR A 249 -6.54 -2.42 12.07
N THR A 250 -6.60 -1.56 13.09
CA THR A 250 -6.13 -1.87 14.45
C THR A 250 -6.89 -3.05 15.05
N SER A 251 -8.21 -3.08 14.91
CA SER A 251 -9.05 -4.20 15.37
C SER A 251 -8.72 -5.50 14.62
N PHE A 252 -8.45 -5.42 13.34
CA PHE A 252 -7.98 -6.55 12.53
C PHE A 252 -6.68 -7.14 13.08
N LEU A 253 -5.67 -6.30 13.36
CA LEU A 253 -4.39 -6.77 13.92
C LEU A 253 -4.59 -7.51 15.25
N GLN A 254 -5.40 -6.97 16.14
CA GLN A 254 -5.71 -7.62 17.43
C GLN A 254 -6.42 -8.96 17.26
N GLN A 255 -7.41 -9.02 16.38
CA GLN A 255 -8.14 -10.26 16.07
C GLN A 255 -7.23 -11.31 15.43
N LYS A 256 -6.36 -10.90 14.51
CA LYS A 256 -5.37 -11.76 13.86
C LYS A 256 -4.37 -12.32 14.86
N GLU A 257 -3.83 -11.49 15.74
CA GLU A 257 -2.90 -11.91 16.78
C GLU A 257 -3.54 -12.94 17.74
N LEU A 258 -4.74 -12.65 18.23
CA LEU A 258 -5.50 -13.57 19.09
C LEU A 258 -5.79 -14.90 18.38
N PHE A 259 -6.16 -14.85 17.09
CA PHE A 259 -6.36 -16.06 16.28
C PHE A 259 -5.08 -16.88 16.17
N LEU A 260 -3.93 -16.25 15.90
CA LEU A 260 -2.63 -16.92 15.79
C LEU A 260 -2.19 -17.54 17.12
N GLN A 261 -2.39 -16.85 18.23
CA GLN A 261 -2.10 -17.37 19.59
C GLN A 261 -2.98 -18.60 19.88
N THR A 262 -4.29 -18.49 19.63
CA THR A 262 -5.24 -19.60 19.84
C THR A 262 -4.90 -20.80 18.96
N LEU A 263 -4.53 -20.57 17.70
CA LEU A 263 -4.10 -21.59 16.76
C LEU A 263 -2.81 -22.29 17.23
N ALA A 264 -1.82 -21.53 17.70
CA ALA A 264 -0.57 -22.06 18.22
C ALA A 264 -0.79 -22.96 19.44
N ASP A 265 -1.63 -22.52 20.38
CA ASP A 265 -1.99 -23.31 21.57
C ASP A 265 -2.73 -24.61 21.20
N ARG A 266 -3.65 -24.53 20.25
CA ARG A 266 -4.39 -25.71 19.76
C ARG A 266 -3.46 -26.71 19.05
N ILE A 267 -2.53 -26.22 18.21
CA ILE A 267 -1.48 -27.05 17.58
C ILE A 267 -0.66 -27.76 18.66
N LYS A 268 -0.16 -27.03 19.67
CA LYS A 268 0.64 -27.58 20.77
C LYS A 268 -0.10 -28.65 21.55
N LYS A 269 -1.37 -28.43 21.89
CA LYS A 269 -2.24 -29.42 22.56
C LYS A 269 -2.44 -30.67 21.72
N THR A 270 -2.73 -30.52 20.43
CA THR A 270 -2.96 -31.64 19.51
C THR A 270 -1.66 -32.42 19.24
N GLU A 271 -0.49 -31.75 19.15
CA GLU A 271 0.82 -32.41 19.07
C GLU A 271 1.13 -33.26 20.31
N ALA A 272 0.84 -32.74 21.50
CA ALA A 272 1.00 -33.48 22.74
C ALA A 272 0.08 -34.72 22.78
N GLU A 273 -1.16 -34.61 22.30
CA GLU A 273 -2.08 -35.74 22.21
C GLU A 273 -1.62 -36.78 21.21
N VAL A 274 -1.17 -36.40 20.01
CA VAL A 274 -0.56 -37.30 19.01
C VAL A 274 0.64 -38.04 19.62
N LYS A 275 1.52 -37.34 20.32
CA LYS A 275 2.69 -37.94 20.98
C LYS A 275 2.27 -38.96 22.06
N ARG A 276 1.28 -38.61 22.90
CA ARG A 276 0.72 -39.50 23.94
C ARG A 276 0.12 -40.78 23.34
N LEU A 277 -0.74 -40.62 22.30
CA LEU A 277 -1.38 -41.75 21.65
C LEU A 277 -0.39 -42.67 20.93
N THR A 278 0.63 -42.08 20.29
CA THR A 278 1.72 -42.82 19.63
C THR A 278 2.53 -43.64 20.64
N GLY A 279 2.91 -43.03 21.78
CA GLY A 279 3.62 -43.71 22.86
C GLY A 279 2.81 -44.87 23.48
N ALA A 280 1.50 -44.61 23.71
CA ALA A 280 0.60 -45.65 24.23
C ALA A 280 0.45 -46.83 23.24
N LEU A 281 0.35 -46.60 21.95
CA LEU A 281 0.31 -47.65 20.93
C LEU A 281 1.62 -48.42 20.83
N GLN A 282 2.77 -47.75 20.96
CA GLN A 282 4.09 -48.40 20.96
C GLN A 282 4.26 -49.32 22.19
N SER A 283 3.85 -48.87 23.38
CA SER A 283 3.92 -49.68 24.62
C SER A 283 2.99 -50.92 24.53
N MET A 284 1.79 -50.76 23.98
CA MET A 284 0.85 -51.90 23.77
C MET A 284 1.37 -52.93 22.76
N LYS A 285 2.03 -52.47 21.68
CA LYS A 285 2.66 -53.38 20.72
C LYS A 285 3.81 -54.17 21.35
N ARG A 286 4.63 -53.52 22.20
CA ARG A 286 5.73 -54.21 22.94
C ARG A 286 5.19 -55.22 23.96
N ALA A 287 4.04 -54.98 24.54
CA ALA A 287 3.41 -55.87 25.52
C ALA A 287 2.59 -57.04 24.88
N ASN A 288 2.61 -57.20 23.54
CA ASN A 288 1.92 -58.22 22.77
C ASN A 288 0.40 -58.35 23.11
N LYS A 289 -0.22 -57.27 23.56
CA LYS A 289 -1.65 -57.20 23.84
C LYS A 289 -2.42 -56.91 22.54
N TYR A 290 -3.03 -57.94 21.96
CA TYR A 290 -4.00 -57.77 20.91
C TYR A 290 -5.40 -57.64 21.54
N ASP A 291 -5.92 -56.39 21.52
CA ASP A 291 -7.23 -56.10 22.09
C ASP A 291 -7.99 -55.06 21.23
N LYS A 292 -9.31 -55.04 21.28
CA LYS A 292 -10.20 -54.02 20.67
C LYS A 292 -9.74 -52.59 20.97
N SER A 293 -9.07 -52.36 22.12
CA SER A 293 -8.54 -51.08 22.55
C SER A 293 -7.44 -50.55 21.61
N ILE A 294 -6.69 -51.39 20.90
CA ILE A 294 -5.67 -50.98 19.92
C ILE A 294 -6.33 -50.35 18.69
N SER A 295 -7.41 -50.95 18.18
CA SER A 295 -8.15 -50.42 17.04
C SER A 295 -8.75 -49.03 17.35
N GLN A 296 -9.32 -48.89 18.55
CA GLN A 296 -9.87 -47.63 19.01
C GLN A 296 -8.78 -46.54 19.16
N LYS A 297 -7.61 -46.87 19.73
CA LYS A 297 -6.49 -45.93 19.85
C LYS A 297 -5.88 -45.57 18.49
N ARG A 298 -5.82 -46.51 17.53
CA ARG A 298 -5.40 -46.20 16.14
C ARG A 298 -6.35 -45.21 15.47
N PHE A 299 -7.67 -45.40 15.65
CA PHE A 299 -8.66 -44.46 15.14
C PHE A 299 -8.51 -43.06 15.74
N LEU A 300 -8.35 -42.95 17.07
CA LEU A 300 -8.12 -41.70 17.75
C LEU A 300 -6.82 -41.03 17.28
N LEU A 301 -5.74 -41.79 17.09
CA LEU A 301 -4.48 -41.26 16.56
C LEU A 301 -4.64 -40.72 15.12
N ALA A 302 -5.32 -41.49 14.26
CA ALA A 302 -5.57 -41.02 12.88
C ALA A 302 -6.40 -39.74 12.84
N ARG A 303 -7.41 -39.64 13.71
CA ARG A 303 -8.22 -38.41 13.88
C ARG A 303 -7.39 -37.24 14.35
N ALA A 304 -6.58 -37.41 15.42
CA ALA A 304 -5.71 -36.37 15.95
C ALA A 304 -4.63 -35.93 14.95
N GLN A 305 -4.08 -36.87 14.18
CA GLN A 305 -3.15 -36.56 13.08
C GLN A 305 -3.83 -35.80 11.93
N GLY A 306 -5.08 -36.13 11.61
CA GLY A 306 -5.90 -35.39 10.65
C GLY A 306 -6.14 -33.95 11.09
N GLU A 307 -6.57 -33.77 12.35
CA GLU A 307 -6.78 -32.47 12.96
C GLU A 307 -5.47 -31.65 12.99
N LEU A 308 -4.36 -32.28 13.37
CA LEU A 308 -3.06 -31.60 13.40
C LEU A 308 -2.63 -31.12 12.00
N ARG A 309 -2.84 -31.93 10.97
CA ARG A 309 -2.55 -31.52 9.57
C ARG A 309 -3.41 -30.34 9.16
N TRP A 310 -4.70 -30.38 9.47
CA TRP A 310 -5.63 -29.29 9.19
C TRP A 310 -5.25 -27.99 9.95
N LEU A 311 -4.97 -28.08 11.26
CA LEU A 311 -4.51 -26.93 12.05
C LEU A 311 -3.20 -26.34 11.50
N LYS A 312 -2.25 -27.18 11.11
CA LYS A 312 -1.00 -26.73 10.50
C LYS A 312 -1.19 -26.08 9.13
N SER A 313 -2.22 -26.47 8.37
CA SER A 313 -2.54 -25.81 7.09
C SER A 313 -3.19 -24.44 7.28
N LEU A 314 -3.78 -24.15 8.45
CA LEU A 314 -4.31 -22.83 8.81
C LEU A 314 -3.22 -21.87 9.30
N LYS A 315 -2.03 -22.40 9.67
CA LYS A 315 -0.93 -21.56 10.14
C LYS A 315 -0.36 -20.79 8.93
N PRO A 316 -0.38 -19.46 8.95
CA PRO A 316 0.29 -18.68 7.94
C PRO A 316 1.75 -19.13 7.83
N ARG A 317 2.31 -19.11 6.65
CA ARG A 317 3.75 -19.36 6.49
C ARG A 317 4.49 -18.30 7.29
N GLN A 318 4.85 -18.62 8.54
CA GLN A 318 5.63 -17.72 9.39
C GLN A 318 6.95 -17.41 8.69
N ARG A 319 7.07 -16.20 8.24
CA ARG A 319 8.35 -15.59 7.90
C ARG A 319 8.97 -15.19 9.24
N ARG A 320 10.14 -15.73 9.56
CA ARG A 320 10.81 -15.50 10.84
C ARG A 320 11.15 -14.02 10.95
N GLY A 321 10.71 -13.36 12.03
CA GLY A 321 11.04 -11.98 12.34
C GLY A 321 12.54 -11.71 12.35
N LEU A 322 12.90 -10.47 12.11
CA LEU A 322 14.28 -9.97 12.14
C LEU A 322 14.77 -9.89 13.58
N ASN A 323 15.59 -10.86 14.03
CA ASN A 323 16.49 -10.65 15.16
C ASN A 323 17.88 -10.30 14.59
N PHE A 324 18.01 -9.09 14.05
CA PHE A 324 19.29 -8.59 13.55
C PHE A 324 19.64 -7.32 14.32
N ARG A 325 20.64 -7.38 15.18
CA ARG A 325 21.21 -6.18 15.81
C ARG A 325 22.08 -5.47 14.79
N LEU A 326 21.65 -4.29 14.40
CA LEU A 326 22.43 -3.33 13.65
C LEU A 326 23.27 -2.55 14.66
N GLU A 327 24.54 -2.94 14.82
CA GLU A 327 25.47 -2.18 15.66
C GLU A 327 26.17 -1.16 14.78
N SER A 328 26.03 0.12 15.11
CA SER A 328 26.88 1.16 14.52
C SER A 328 28.31 1.02 15.10
N THR A 329 29.29 0.85 14.23
CA THR A 329 30.66 0.44 14.60
C THR A 329 31.50 1.56 15.19
N GLU A 330 31.12 2.84 15.03
CA GLU A 330 31.88 3.97 15.58
C GLU A 330 31.02 4.94 16.40
N LYS A 331 31.52 5.34 17.58
CA LYS A 331 30.92 6.37 18.41
C LYS A 331 31.22 7.75 17.80
N SER A 332 30.28 8.28 16.99
CA SER A 332 30.31 9.69 16.59
C SER A 332 30.18 10.64 17.80
N SER A 333 30.47 11.91 17.60
CA SER A 333 30.21 13.00 18.56
C SER A 333 28.75 13.03 19.00
N LEU A 334 28.41 13.80 20.05
CA LEU A 334 27.02 14.01 20.51
C LEU A 334 26.14 14.61 19.42
N GLU A 335 26.72 15.42 18.54
CA GLU A 335 26.07 15.99 17.35
C GLU A 335 26.59 15.25 16.11
N VAL A 336 25.69 14.97 15.17
CA VAL A 336 25.96 14.28 13.91
C VAL A 336 26.17 15.29 12.78
N LEU A 337 25.30 16.28 12.71
CA LEU A 337 25.37 17.38 11.74
C LEU A 337 24.68 18.63 12.28
N ASP A 338 25.07 19.80 11.75
CA ASP A 338 24.43 21.08 12.04
C ASP A 338 24.31 21.93 10.77
N PHE A 339 23.25 22.72 10.75
CA PHE A 339 22.97 23.73 9.73
C PHE A 339 23.15 25.12 10.33
N HIS A 340 23.86 25.99 9.62
CA HIS A 340 24.02 27.42 9.98
C HIS A 340 23.54 28.32 8.87
N ASN A 341 22.38 28.93 9.07
CA ASN A 341 21.75 29.89 8.15
C ASN A 341 21.68 29.36 6.71
N ALA A 342 21.39 28.04 6.56
CA ALA A 342 21.43 27.36 5.27
C ALA A 342 20.27 27.82 4.39
N THR A 343 20.58 28.31 3.18
CA THR A 343 19.58 28.79 2.21
C THR A 343 19.88 28.24 0.83
N LEU A 344 18.82 27.79 0.14
CA LEU A 344 18.87 27.29 -1.23
C LEU A 344 17.67 27.77 -2.02
N THR A 345 17.93 28.29 -3.24
CA THR A 345 16.93 28.67 -4.24
C THR A 345 17.30 28.02 -5.56
N PHE A 346 16.37 27.42 -6.28
CA PHE A 346 16.64 26.93 -7.64
C PHE A 346 16.44 28.04 -8.68
N GLU A 347 17.25 28.00 -9.73
CA GLU A 347 17.09 28.89 -10.89
C GLU A 347 15.67 28.72 -11.47
N GLY A 348 14.96 29.85 -11.64
CA GLY A 348 13.57 29.88 -12.12
C GLY A 348 12.50 29.89 -11.04
N LEU A 349 12.84 29.69 -9.77
CA LEU A 349 11.90 29.85 -8.65
C LEU A 349 12.08 31.23 -7.99
N ASN A 350 10.98 31.97 -7.83
CA ASN A 350 10.98 33.29 -7.16
C ASN A 350 11.02 33.19 -5.62
N ARG A 351 11.20 31.98 -5.07
CA ARG A 351 11.23 31.74 -3.62
C ARG A 351 12.33 30.75 -3.24
N PRO A 352 12.94 30.90 -2.06
CA PRO A 352 13.85 29.87 -1.55
C PRO A 352 13.07 28.57 -1.22
N ILE A 353 13.70 27.43 -1.51
CA ILE A 353 13.20 26.10 -1.09
C ILE A 353 13.62 25.81 0.34
N ILE A 354 14.81 26.26 0.74
CA ILE A 354 15.30 26.20 2.11
C ILE A 354 15.70 27.64 2.49
N LYS A 355 15.18 28.13 3.63
CA LYS A 355 15.35 29.53 4.03
C LYS A 355 15.93 29.64 5.44
N GLY A 356 17.22 29.99 5.51
CA GLY A 356 17.86 30.34 6.80
C GLY A 356 17.80 29.21 7.83
N LEU A 357 17.97 27.97 7.41
CA LEU A 357 17.84 26.79 8.27
C LEU A 357 18.96 26.81 9.34
N GLU A 358 18.55 26.75 10.63
CA GLU A 358 19.45 26.70 11.77
C GLU A 358 19.01 25.63 12.73
N VAL A 359 19.64 24.42 12.64
CA VAL A 359 19.30 23.26 13.44
C VAL A 359 20.47 22.30 13.53
N ALA A 360 20.58 21.60 14.66
CA ALA A 360 21.53 20.52 14.87
C ALA A 360 20.81 19.18 15.05
N VAL A 361 21.42 18.11 14.57
CA VAL A 361 20.94 16.74 14.71
C VAL A 361 21.83 16.02 15.71
N SER A 362 21.21 15.50 16.75
CA SER A 362 21.88 14.74 17.79
C SER A 362 22.04 13.27 17.41
N ARG A 363 23.05 12.63 17.99
CA ARG A 363 23.27 11.20 17.82
C ARG A 363 22.07 10.38 18.33
N GLY A 364 21.64 9.38 17.54
CA GLY A 364 20.53 8.51 17.86
C GLY A 364 19.15 9.14 17.66
N GLN A 365 19.09 10.42 17.24
CA GLN A 365 17.84 11.10 16.93
C GLN A 365 17.21 10.53 15.66
N LYS A 366 15.90 10.29 15.68
CA LYS A 366 15.13 9.77 14.56
C LYS A 366 14.10 10.79 14.10
N ILE A 367 14.41 11.45 12.99
CA ILE A 367 13.69 12.62 12.49
C ILE A 367 12.83 12.23 11.27
N GLY A 368 11.53 12.54 11.34
CA GLY A 368 10.61 12.43 10.19
C GLY A 368 10.40 13.79 9.54
N ILE A 369 10.66 13.92 8.25
CA ILE A 369 10.41 15.15 7.48
C ILE A 369 9.03 15.04 6.82
N VAL A 370 8.16 16.01 7.11
CA VAL A 370 6.82 16.12 6.54
C VAL A 370 6.62 17.46 5.86
N GLY A 371 5.66 17.55 4.95
CA GLY A 371 5.33 18.80 4.24
C GLY A 371 4.71 18.50 2.87
N PRO A 372 4.17 19.53 2.18
CA PRO A 372 3.54 19.37 0.89
C PRO A 372 4.53 18.85 -0.19
N ASN A 373 4.00 18.36 -1.29
CA ASN A 373 4.82 18.00 -2.44
C ASN A 373 5.49 19.26 -3.00
N GLY A 374 6.76 19.14 -3.40
CA GLY A 374 7.55 20.29 -3.87
C GLY A 374 8.07 21.24 -2.77
N ALA A 375 7.86 20.95 -1.48
CA ALA A 375 8.39 21.75 -0.38
C ALA A 375 9.92 21.65 -0.20
N GLY A 376 10.59 20.71 -0.89
CA GLY A 376 12.05 20.55 -0.80
C GLY A 376 12.52 19.45 0.14
N LYS A 377 11.66 18.50 0.52
CA LYS A 377 11.99 17.38 1.41
C LYS A 377 13.18 16.56 0.91
N THR A 378 13.10 16.03 -0.32
CA THR A 378 14.20 15.30 -0.98
C THR A 378 15.43 16.21 -1.20
N THR A 379 15.20 17.50 -1.50
CA THR A 379 16.28 18.50 -1.65
C THR A 379 17.10 18.63 -0.37
N LEU A 380 16.43 18.64 0.80
CA LEU A 380 17.11 18.71 2.09
C LEU A 380 17.97 17.47 2.33
N LEU A 381 17.50 16.27 1.99
CA LEU A 381 18.31 15.03 2.08
C LEU A 381 19.54 15.10 1.16
N ARG A 382 19.39 15.56 -0.08
CA ARG A 382 20.49 15.73 -1.05
C ARG A 382 21.51 16.76 -0.61
N LEU A 383 21.08 17.84 0.06
CA LEU A 383 21.98 18.83 0.67
C LEU A 383 22.83 18.21 1.77
N ILE A 384 22.23 17.40 2.65
CA ILE A 384 22.95 16.68 3.72
C ILE A 384 23.98 15.72 3.13
N GLN A 385 23.62 15.05 2.04
CA GLN A 385 24.54 14.14 1.33
C GLN A 385 25.67 14.88 0.60
N GLY A 386 25.54 16.19 0.37
CA GLY A 386 26.52 17.01 -0.36
C GLY A 386 26.39 16.93 -1.88
N GLU A 387 25.27 16.41 -2.40
CA GLU A 387 24.96 16.39 -3.85
C GLU A 387 24.61 17.80 -4.37
N LEU A 388 24.08 18.64 -3.51
CA LEU A 388 23.70 20.02 -3.83
C LEU A 388 24.53 21.00 -3.02
N LYS A 389 24.71 22.21 -3.56
CA LYS A 389 25.40 23.31 -2.89
C LYS A 389 24.38 24.35 -2.44
N LEU A 390 24.60 24.91 -1.26
CA LEU A 390 23.83 26.05 -0.73
C LEU A 390 24.18 27.33 -1.47
N ASP A 391 23.24 28.26 -1.57
CA ASP A 391 23.49 29.66 -1.98
C ASP A 391 24.17 30.45 -0.87
N SER A 392 23.78 30.19 0.38
CA SER A 392 24.38 30.79 1.57
C SER A 392 24.25 29.90 2.79
N GLY A 393 25.08 30.15 3.80
CA GLY A 393 25.16 29.31 5.00
C GLY A 393 26.05 28.08 4.83
N THR A 394 26.03 27.18 5.81
CA THR A 394 26.84 25.95 5.82
C THR A 394 26.09 24.77 6.41
N ILE A 395 26.46 23.59 5.96
CA ILE A 395 26.09 22.30 6.57
C ILE A 395 27.38 21.63 7.01
N ASN A 396 27.51 21.37 8.30
CA ASN A 396 28.69 20.73 8.85
C ASN A 396 28.35 19.30 9.28
N VAL A 397 28.81 18.32 8.55
CA VAL A 397 28.77 16.91 8.95
C VAL A 397 29.99 16.63 9.83
N ARG A 398 29.77 16.09 11.03
CA ARG A 398 30.85 15.88 11.99
C ARG A 398 31.81 14.77 11.53
N PRO A 399 33.12 14.86 11.89
CA PRO A 399 34.08 13.79 11.58
C PRO A 399 33.63 12.44 12.16
N GLY A 400 33.79 11.37 11.37
CA GLY A 400 33.37 10.02 11.75
C GLY A 400 31.89 9.71 11.45
N VAL A 401 31.14 10.66 10.88
CA VAL A 401 29.79 10.37 10.39
C VAL A 401 29.86 9.71 9.02
N GLN A 402 29.32 8.50 8.94
CA GLN A 402 29.15 7.75 7.71
C GLN A 402 27.66 7.78 7.32
N ILE A 403 27.38 8.42 6.18
CA ILE A 403 26.02 8.62 5.69
C ILE A 403 25.64 7.46 4.75
N GLY A 404 24.56 6.76 5.10
CA GLY A 404 23.90 5.84 4.18
C GLY A 404 22.65 6.51 3.61
N TYR A 405 22.50 6.51 2.28
CA TYR A 405 21.35 7.11 1.62
C TYR A 405 20.54 6.07 0.84
N PHE A 406 19.25 6.00 1.16
CA PHE A 406 18.28 5.21 0.41
C PHE A 406 17.62 6.08 -0.66
N HIS A 407 18.03 5.87 -1.90
CA HIS A 407 17.46 6.54 -3.07
C HIS A 407 16.22 5.83 -3.58
N GLN A 408 15.21 6.57 -3.97
CA GLN A 408 13.98 6.06 -4.56
C GLN A 408 14.23 5.25 -5.85
N ASP A 409 15.26 5.58 -6.63
CA ASP A 409 15.62 4.92 -7.90
C ASP A 409 16.64 3.77 -7.77
N HIS A 410 16.98 3.37 -6.54
CA HIS A 410 17.87 2.24 -6.22
C HIS A 410 19.25 2.26 -6.92
N ARG A 411 19.80 3.45 -7.22
CA ARG A 411 21.10 3.62 -7.91
C ARG A 411 22.28 2.95 -7.21
N SER A 412 22.15 2.62 -5.93
CA SER A 412 23.18 1.96 -5.15
C SER A 412 23.38 0.48 -5.48
N LEU A 413 22.47 -0.15 -6.25
CA LEU A 413 22.52 -1.57 -6.58
C LEU A 413 23.33 -1.84 -7.85
N ASN A 414 24.07 -2.95 -7.85
CA ASN A 414 24.64 -3.51 -9.07
C ASN A 414 23.66 -4.53 -9.67
N PHE A 415 22.98 -4.15 -10.75
CA PHE A 415 21.93 -4.95 -11.37
C PHE A 415 22.40 -6.26 -12.01
N ASP A 416 23.72 -6.40 -12.30
CA ASP A 416 24.29 -7.63 -12.84
C ASP A 416 24.47 -8.75 -11.81
N LEU A 417 24.45 -8.41 -10.51
CA LEU A 417 24.60 -9.34 -9.41
C LEU A 417 23.26 -9.96 -8.99
N THR A 418 23.35 -11.11 -8.33
CA THR A 418 22.24 -11.72 -7.59
C THR A 418 22.14 -11.13 -6.18
N PRO A 419 21.01 -11.25 -5.46
CA PRO A 419 20.90 -10.87 -4.05
C PRO A 419 21.99 -11.48 -3.16
N VAL A 420 22.34 -12.75 -3.38
CA VAL A 420 23.42 -13.42 -2.63
C VAL A 420 24.77 -12.76 -2.89
N GLU A 421 25.10 -12.49 -4.14
CA GLU A 421 26.37 -11.86 -4.52
C GLU A 421 26.46 -10.43 -3.99
N GLN A 422 25.36 -9.69 -4.00
CA GLN A 422 25.28 -8.33 -3.45
C GLN A 422 25.59 -8.32 -1.95
N VAL A 423 24.99 -9.23 -1.17
CA VAL A 423 25.27 -9.35 0.27
C VAL A 423 26.68 -9.84 0.53
N ARG A 424 27.18 -10.81 -0.25
CA ARG A 424 28.54 -11.34 -0.12
C ARG A 424 29.61 -10.29 -0.39
N ALA A 425 29.38 -9.39 -1.34
CA ALA A 425 30.27 -8.26 -1.62
C ALA A 425 30.46 -7.34 -0.40
N LEU A 426 29.41 -7.16 0.42
CA LEU A 426 29.45 -6.33 1.64
C LEU A 426 30.01 -7.08 2.85
N LYS A 427 29.65 -8.34 3.01
CA LYS A 427 30.05 -9.19 4.14
C LYS A 427 30.71 -10.48 3.62
N PRO A 428 31.98 -10.41 3.15
CA PRO A 428 32.67 -11.55 2.50
C PRO A 428 32.86 -12.79 3.41
N ARG A 429 32.84 -12.58 4.74
CA ARG A 429 33.01 -13.63 5.74
C ARG A 429 31.73 -14.33 6.16
N MET A 430 30.55 -13.86 5.67
CA MET A 430 29.28 -14.46 6.00
C MET A 430 29.06 -15.76 5.21
N ASP A 431 28.67 -16.83 5.92
CA ASP A 431 28.37 -18.10 5.29
C ASP A 431 27.16 -18.02 4.35
N TYR A 432 27.15 -18.83 3.29
CA TYR A 432 26.04 -18.89 2.32
C TYR A 432 24.70 -19.18 2.97
N GLY A 433 24.68 -20.06 4.00
CA GLY A 433 23.49 -20.38 4.77
C GLY A 433 22.92 -19.16 5.51
N ASP A 434 23.81 -18.35 6.10
CA ASP A 434 23.45 -17.12 6.83
C ASP A 434 22.94 -16.03 5.87
N ILE A 435 23.59 -15.89 4.70
CA ILE A 435 23.14 -14.97 3.65
C ILE A 435 21.72 -15.35 3.20
N ARG A 436 21.45 -16.64 2.93
CA ARG A 436 20.10 -17.08 2.55
C ARG A 436 19.08 -16.90 3.67
N ALA A 437 19.46 -17.14 4.92
CA ALA A 437 18.61 -16.90 6.06
C ALA A 437 18.25 -15.41 6.20
N LEU A 438 19.25 -14.55 5.99
CA LEU A 438 19.08 -13.09 5.99
C LEU A 438 18.15 -12.64 4.86
N LEU A 439 18.43 -13.06 3.62
CA LEU A 439 17.59 -12.77 2.46
C LEU A 439 16.15 -13.31 2.65
N GLY A 440 16.00 -14.49 3.25
CA GLY A 440 14.69 -15.06 3.57
C GLY A 440 13.87 -14.22 4.54
N ARG A 441 14.52 -13.49 5.45
CA ARG A 441 13.87 -12.51 6.33
C ARG A 441 13.30 -11.31 5.56
N PHE A 442 14.02 -10.86 4.52
CA PHE A 442 13.56 -9.85 3.58
C PHE A 442 12.68 -10.43 2.46
N GLN A 443 12.12 -11.64 2.69
CA GLN A 443 11.14 -12.29 1.83
C GLN A 443 11.67 -12.75 0.46
N PHE A 444 12.97 -12.96 0.31
CA PHE A 444 13.52 -13.57 -0.89
C PHE A 444 13.31 -15.08 -0.86
N THR A 445 12.64 -15.62 -1.87
CA THR A 445 12.48 -17.07 -2.06
C THR A 445 13.76 -17.72 -2.56
N SER A 446 13.81 -19.06 -2.53
CA SER A 446 14.99 -19.80 -3.03
C SER A 446 15.31 -19.54 -4.50
N GLU A 447 14.34 -19.19 -5.32
CA GLU A 447 14.53 -18.85 -6.73
C GLU A 447 15.02 -17.41 -6.90
N MET A 448 14.46 -16.48 -6.13
CA MET A 448 14.82 -15.06 -6.18
C MET A 448 16.27 -14.79 -5.75
N VAL A 449 16.81 -15.54 -4.79
CA VAL A 449 18.17 -15.31 -4.27
C VAL A 449 19.26 -15.57 -5.30
N GLU A 450 18.99 -16.38 -6.32
CA GLU A 450 19.88 -16.71 -7.44
C GLU A 450 19.51 -15.98 -8.75
N THR A 451 18.46 -15.14 -8.72
CA THR A 451 18.01 -14.36 -9.87
C THR A 451 18.75 -13.02 -9.89
N LYS A 452 19.26 -12.59 -11.05
CA LYS A 452 19.89 -11.27 -11.19
C LYS A 452 18.92 -10.14 -10.83
N LEU A 453 19.46 -9.07 -10.20
CA LEU A 453 18.68 -7.92 -9.75
C LEU A 453 17.94 -7.21 -10.90
N GLU A 454 18.47 -7.23 -12.13
CA GLU A 454 17.80 -6.68 -13.31
C GLU A 454 16.43 -7.30 -13.61
N LYS A 455 16.21 -8.58 -13.23
CA LYS A 455 14.97 -9.33 -13.46
C LYS A 455 13.97 -9.25 -12.31
N LEU A 456 14.38 -8.69 -11.19
CA LEU A 456 13.52 -8.51 -10.03
C LEU A 456 12.58 -7.33 -10.22
N SER A 457 11.41 -7.39 -9.56
CA SER A 457 10.45 -6.29 -9.51
C SER A 457 10.99 -5.08 -8.75
N GLY A 458 10.35 -3.91 -8.91
CA GLY A 458 10.74 -2.69 -8.18
C GLY A 458 10.74 -2.87 -6.67
N GLY A 459 9.71 -3.51 -6.10
CA GLY A 459 9.64 -3.78 -4.66
C GLY A 459 10.71 -4.77 -4.17
N GLU A 460 11.09 -5.77 -4.98
CA GLU A 460 12.19 -6.68 -4.63
C GLU A 460 13.54 -5.97 -4.66
N ARG A 461 13.76 -5.07 -5.62
CA ARG A 461 14.96 -4.21 -5.66
C ARG A 461 15.01 -3.28 -4.46
N ALA A 462 13.89 -2.68 -4.06
CA ALA A 462 13.80 -1.84 -2.86
C ALA A 462 14.23 -2.61 -1.61
N ARG A 463 13.77 -3.85 -1.43
CA ARG A 463 14.14 -4.69 -0.30
C ARG A 463 15.64 -5.01 -0.26
N ILE A 464 16.28 -5.29 -1.41
CA ILE A 464 17.72 -5.55 -1.42
C ILE A 464 18.54 -4.28 -1.24
N ALA A 465 18.10 -3.13 -1.75
CA ALA A 465 18.72 -1.83 -1.51
C ALA A 465 18.69 -1.47 -0.02
N MET A 466 17.56 -1.71 0.63
CA MET A 466 17.42 -1.50 2.07
C MET A 466 18.31 -2.45 2.86
N LEU A 467 18.32 -3.73 2.52
CA LEU A 467 19.20 -4.70 3.16
C LEU A 467 20.69 -4.32 3.01
N LYS A 468 21.08 -3.86 1.82
CA LYS A 468 22.44 -3.36 1.57
C LYS A 468 22.76 -2.21 2.52
N LEU A 469 21.90 -1.19 2.58
CA LEU A 469 22.07 -0.02 3.43
C LEU A 469 22.25 -0.40 4.92
N LEU A 470 21.45 -1.34 5.39
CA LEU A 470 21.50 -1.84 6.77
C LEU A 470 22.74 -2.69 7.07
N LEU A 471 23.35 -3.31 6.06
CA LEU A 471 24.60 -4.09 6.20
C LEU A 471 25.86 -3.23 6.14
N GLU A 472 25.77 -2.03 5.63
CA GLU A 472 26.86 -1.06 5.63
C GLU A 472 27.05 -0.49 7.04
N ASP A 473 28.29 -0.06 7.35
CA ASP A 473 28.63 0.46 8.69
C ASP A 473 28.28 1.98 8.80
N ASN A 474 27.05 2.33 8.44
CA ASN A 474 26.54 3.71 8.50
C ASN A 474 26.13 4.05 9.94
N ASN A 475 26.24 5.34 10.32
CA ASN A 475 25.76 5.85 11.61
C ASN A 475 24.79 7.04 11.47
N LEU A 476 24.54 7.48 10.23
CA LEU A 476 23.42 8.35 9.83
C LEU A 476 22.73 7.77 8.60
N LEU A 477 21.46 7.46 8.71
CA LEU A 477 20.62 7.00 7.59
C LEU A 477 19.75 8.14 7.07
N LEU A 478 19.82 8.38 5.77
CA LEU A 478 18.92 9.27 5.03
C LEU A 478 17.98 8.40 4.21
N LEU A 479 16.68 8.47 4.48
CA LEU A 479 15.69 7.61 3.84
C LEU A 479 14.66 8.48 3.09
N ASP A 480 14.60 8.31 1.76
CA ASP A 480 13.65 9.03 0.91
C ASP A 480 12.54 8.06 0.46
N GLU A 481 11.35 8.20 1.06
CA GLU A 481 10.18 7.36 0.85
C GLU A 481 10.49 5.85 0.94
N PRO A 482 11.04 5.36 2.06
CA PRO A 482 11.52 3.98 2.18
C PRO A 482 10.42 2.93 2.16
N THR A 483 9.17 3.32 2.46
CA THR A 483 7.99 2.44 2.49
C THR A 483 7.33 2.28 1.13
N ASN A 484 7.66 3.14 0.15
CA ASN A 484 7.08 3.06 -1.19
C ASN A 484 7.42 1.73 -1.86
N HIS A 485 6.41 1.10 -2.47
CA HIS A 485 6.51 -0.20 -3.16
C HIS A 485 6.79 -1.42 -2.27
N LEU A 486 6.87 -1.24 -0.95
CA LEU A 486 6.95 -2.35 0.00
C LEU A 486 5.54 -2.85 0.35
N ASP A 487 5.39 -4.15 0.54
CA ASP A 487 4.17 -4.72 1.11
C ASP A 487 4.16 -4.59 2.65
N THR A 488 3.04 -4.85 3.26
CA THR A 488 2.85 -4.73 4.72
C THR A 488 3.90 -5.50 5.51
N ASP A 489 4.22 -6.74 5.10
CA ASP A 489 5.20 -7.59 5.80
C ASP A 489 6.63 -7.05 5.66
N ALA A 490 6.98 -6.48 4.48
CA ALA A 490 8.28 -5.86 4.25
C ALA A 490 8.43 -4.54 5.02
N ASN A 491 7.35 -3.76 5.11
CA ASN A 491 7.32 -2.56 5.94
C ASN A 491 7.51 -2.89 7.41
N GLU A 492 6.84 -3.93 7.93
CA GLU A 492 7.03 -4.38 9.31
C GLU A 492 8.49 -4.79 9.60
N ALA A 493 9.10 -5.55 8.68
CA ALA A 493 10.48 -5.96 8.81
C ALA A 493 11.46 -4.76 8.78
N LEU A 494 11.18 -3.77 7.93
CA LEU A 494 11.95 -2.52 7.89
C LEU A 494 11.79 -1.72 9.18
N GLU A 495 10.57 -1.54 9.66
CA GLU A 495 10.27 -0.83 10.91
C GLU A 495 11.01 -1.47 12.08
N GLU A 496 10.93 -2.81 12.23
CA GLU A 496 11.66 -3.54 13.29
C GLU A 496 13.17 -3.28 13.22
N ALA A 497 13.76 -3.35 12.01
CA ALA A 497 15.18 -3.10 11.84
C ALA A 497 15.59 -1.65 12.19
N LEU A 498 14.76 -0.67 11.82
CA LEU A 498 15.02 0.75 12.10
C LEU A 498 14.76 1.13 13.57
N ILE A 499 13.84 0.43 14.27
CA ILE A 499 13.65 0.61 15.71
C ILE A 499 14.90 0.17 16.48
N GLU A 500 15.47 -0.98 16.10
CA GLU A 500 16.67 -1.54 16.74
C GLU A 500 17.96 -0.80 16.35
N TYR A 501 17.94 0.00 15.28
CA TYR A 501 19.09 0.76 14.83
C TYR A 501 19.45 1.88 15.83
N ASP A 502 20.68 1.88 16.33
CA ASP A 502 21.20 2.80 17.34
C ASP A 502 21.86 4.06 16.76
N GLY A 503 21.96 4.20 15.43
CA GLY A 503 22.38 5.41 14.73
C GLY A 503 21.26 6.45 14.58
N SER A 504 21.58 7.56 13.94
CA SER A 504 20.61 8.62 13.64
C SER A 504 19.89 8.34 12.32
N ILE A 505 18.63 8.74 12.24
CA ILE A 505 17.79 8.58 11.04
C ILE A 505 17.18 9.95 10.68
N ILE A 506 17.24 10.31 9.41
CA ILE A 506 16.44 11.38 8.84
C ILE A 506 15.65 10.80 7.69
N THR A 507 14.34 10.75 7.79
CA THR A 507 13.46 10.10 6.81
C THR A 507 12.41 11.06 6.27
N VAL A 508 12.17 10.99 4.97
CA VAL A 508 10.99 11.54 4.31
C VAL A 508 10.02 10.40 4.10
N SER A 509 8.81 10.50 4.57
CA SER A 509 7.77 9.51 4.30
C SER A 509 6.38 10.12 4.35
N HIS A 510 5.48 9.59 3.54
CA HIS A 510 4.04 9.84 3.60
C HIS A 510 3.30 8.75 4.42
N ASP A 511 4.00 7.68 4.80
CA ASP A 511 3.46 6.65 5.68
C ASP A 511 3.45 7.14 7.15
N ARG A 512 2.27 7.54 7.60
CA ARG A 512 2.05 8.10 8.95
C ARG A 512 2.32 7.07 10.04
N PHE A 513 2.02 5.79 9.79
CA PHE A 513 2.26 4.72 10.74
C PHE A 513 3.75 4.46 10.92
N PHE A 514 4.50 4.47 9.82
CA PHE A 514 5.96 4.39 9.83
C PHE A 514 6.58 5.55 10.61
N LEU A 515 6.17 6.80 10.32
CA LEU A 515 6.65 7.99 11.03
C LEU A 515 6.32 7.93 12.53
N ASP A 516 5.12 7.48 12.88
CA ASP A 516 4.68 7.39 14.27
C ASP A 516 5.48 6.36 15.08
N ARG A 517 5.89 5.29 14.43
CA ARG A 517 6.61 4.18 15.05
C ARG A 517 8.12 4.41 15.16
N ILE A 518 8.71 5.11 14.19
CA ILE A 518 10.17 5.26 14.08
C ILE A 518 10.64 6.59 14.65
N CYS A 519 9.94 7.71 14.38
CA CYS A 519 10.44 9.04 14.66
C CYS A 519 10.16 9.48 16.10
N ASP A 520 11.12 10.19 16.69
CA ASP A 520 11.02 10.88 17.98
C ASP A 520 10.91 12.41 17.81
N THR A 521 11.10 12.90 16.60
CA THR A 521 11.04 14.32 16.24
C THR A 521 10.48 14.45 14.83
N VAL A 522 9.58 15.40 14.61
CA VAL A 522 9.04 15.70 13.28
C VAL A 522 9.53 17.08 12.83
N TRP A 523 10.09 17.13 11.63
CA TRP A 523 10.44 18.35 10.93
C TRP A 523 9.38 18.67 9.89
N GLU A 524 8.62 19.71 10.09
CA GLU A 524 7.67 20.21 9.11
C GLU A 524 8.33 21.24 8.22
N LEU A 525 8.31 20.98 6.90
CA LEU A 525 8.84 21.86 5.87
C LEU A 525 7.67 22.44 5.06
N PRO A 526 7.18 23.65 5.41
CA PRO A 526 6.14 24.32 4.65
C PRO A 526 6.63 24.77 3.28
N ALA A 527 5.70 25.19 2.41
CA ALA A 527 6.02 25.66 1.07
C ALA A 527 6.85 26.96 1.02
N ASP A 528 6.96 27.72 2.11
CA ASP A 528 7.73 28.97 2.20
C ASP A 528 9.24 28.76 2.47
N GLY A 529 9.67 27.50 2.60
CA GLY A 529 11.05 27.11 2.84
C GLY A 529 11.52 27.24 4.30
N SER A 530 10.63 27.59 5.24
CA SER A 530 10.91 27.57 6.68
C SER A 530 10.95 26.14 7.21
N LEU A 531 11.47 25.94 8.43
CA LEU A 531 11.45 24.66 9.13
C LEU A 531 10.82 24.83 10.51
N TRP A 532 9.86 23.96 10.80
CA TRP A 532 9.23 23.86 12.12
C TRP A 532 9.61 22.52 12.75
N ILE A 533 10.07 22.55 14.00
CA ILE A 533 10.54 21.37 14.74
C ILE A 533 9.52 21.02 15.80
N TRP A 534 8.99 19.80 15.71
CA TRP A 534 8.00 19.27 16.63
C TRP A 534 8.58 18.07 17.40
N PRO A 535 8.83 18.20 18.71
CA PRO A 535 9.25 17.06 19.52
C PRO A 535 8.13 16.04 19.68
N GLY A 536 8.47 14.75 19.59
CA GLY A 536 7.54 13.64 19.65
C GLY A 536 7.35 12.94 18.31
N ASN A 537 6.51 11.90 18.30
CA ASN A 537 6.18 11.15 17.10
C ASN A 537 5.14 11.89 16.22
N TYR A 538 4.72 11.23 15.13
CA TYR A 538 3.77 11.83 14.18
C TYR A 538 2.40 12.13 14.82
N SER A 539 1.89 11.26 15.69
CA SER A 539 0.63 11.49 16.42
C SER A 539 0.70 12.70 17.37
N ASP A 540 1.85 12.90 18.02
CA ASP A 540 2.09 14.08 18.88
C ASP A 540 2.16 15.38 18.04
N TYR A 541 2.80 15.31 16.87
CA TYR A 541 2.85 16.42 15.92
C TYR A 541 1.44 16.85 15.48
N ILE A 542 0.60 15.91 15.01
CA ILE A 542 -0.76 16.24 14.55
C ILE A 542 -1.60 16.83 15.69
N ARG A 543 -1.51 16.27 16.90
CA ARG A 543 -2.25 16.79 18.07
C ARG A 543 -1.88 18.23 18.38
N ARG A 544 -0.58 18.54 18.37
CA ARG A 544 -0.07 19.89 18.67
C ARG A 544 -0.39 20.88 17.55
N LYS A 545 -0.28 20.46 16.30
CA LYS A 545 -0.61 21.28 15.14
C LYS A 545 -2.08 21.71 15.15
N ARG A 546 -3.00 20.76 15.35
CA ARG A 546 -4.43 21.07 15.48
C ARG A 546 -4.75 21.99 16.66
N ALA A 547 -4.04 21.85 17.78
CA ALA A 547 -4.20 22.74 18.92
C ALA A 547 -3.70 24.16 18.63
N SER A 548 -2.66 24.33 17.79
CA SER A 548 -2.16 25.65 17.38
C SER A 548 -3.05 26.34 16.34
N GLU A 549 -3.70 25.58 15.46
CA GLU A 549 -4.63 26.09 14.45
C GLU A 549 -6.01 26.48 15.03
N SER A 550 -6.34 25.95 16.21
CA SER A 550 -7.59 26.25 16.93
C SER A 550 -7.51 27.49 17.82
N GLN A 551 -6.33 28.10 17.96
CA GLN A 551 -6.08 29.35 18.69
C GLN A 551 -5.98 30.55 17.74
#